data_0a1949688b7239b2494eabd613875adc
#
_entry.id   0a1949688b7239b2494eabd613875adc
#
_cell.length_a   1.000
_cell.length_b   1.000
_cell.length_c   1.000
_cell.angle_alpha   90.00
_cell.angle_beta   90.00
_cell.angle_gamma   90.00
#
_symmetry.space_group_name_H-M   'P 1'
#
loop_
_entity.id
_entity.type
_entity.pdbx_description
1 polymer ?
#
loop_
_entity_poly.entity_id
_entity_poly.type
_entity_poly.pdbx_seq_one_letter_code
_entity_poly.pdbx_strand_id
1 'polypeptide(L)'
;MKIGSASSYALIENGDIVHNYRRISKNRKDYEKSCENYREGTDTSSFLFHCVAMTAALCGDLWIYPKSFRCSGLLIWPVYVNFDLDESESGEYAKQAAMVCGKALLVNPLSKEPASRGGAFFFENGKVKQSLGLDKEGVLVVEV
;
A
#
# COMPACT_ATOMS: atom_id res chain seq x y z
N MET A 1 14.96 4.36 26.59
CA MET A 1 14.48 3.54 25.47
C MET A 1 14.23 4.45 24.27
N LYS A 2 15.03 4.37 23.21
CA LYS A 2 14.76 5.14 21.99
C LYS A 2 13.59 4.48 21.26
N ILE A 3 12.48 5.17 21.11
CA ILE A 3 11.34 4.70 20.32
C ILE A 3 11.71 4.91 18.85
N GLY A 4 11.92 3.81 18.11
CA GLY A 4 12.18 3.88 16.67
C GLY A 4 10.93 4.29 15.91
N SER A 5 11.07 5.11 14.87
CA SER A 5 10.00 5.39 13.91
C SER A 5 9.90 4.28 12.85
N ALA A 6 8.71 4.08 12.31
CA ALA A 6 8.46 3.16 11.21
C ALA A 6 7.33 3.70 10.33
N SER A 7 7.39 3.42 9.03
CA SER A 7 6.20 3.57 8.18
C SER A 7 5.33 2.35 8.38
N SER A 8 4.09 2.55 8.77
CA SER A 8 3.19 1.44 9.09
C SER A 8 1.78 1.65 8.53
N TYR A 9 1.10 0.53 8.32
CA TYR A 9 -0.33 0.43 8.06
C TYR A 9 -0.99 -0.20 9.28
N ALA A 10 -2.04 0.42 9.78
CA ALA A 10 -2.85 -0.13 10.85
C ALA A 10 -4.28 -0.32 10.37
N LEU A 11 -4.82 -1.52 10.57
CA LEU A 11 -6.24 -1.80 10.45
C LEU A 11 -6.87 -1.63 11.83
N ILE A 12 -7.87 -0.77 11.91
CA ILE A 12 -8.56 -0.45 13.17
C ILE A 12 -10.03 -0.83 13.02
N GLU A 13 -10.55 -1.57 13.98
CA GLU A 13 -11.96 -1.94 14.07
C GLU A 13 -12.48 -1.66 15.47
N ASN A 14 -13.58 -0.94 15.58
CA ASN A 14 -14.22 -0.56 16.87
C ASN A 14 -13.24 0.10 17.87
N GLY A 15 -12.22 0.81 17.37
CA GLY A 15 -11.21 1.49 18.18
C GLY A 15 -9.97 0.64 18.51
N ASP A 16 -9.97 -0.64 18.19
CA ASP A 16 -8.86 -1.55 18.43
C ASP A 16 -8.03 -1.77 17.16
N ILE A 17 -6.70 -1.89 17.33
CA ILE A 17 -5.80 -2.26 16.22
C ILE A 17 -5.89 -3.78 16.04
N VAL A 18 -6.53 -4.21 14.94
CA VAL A 18 -6.68 -5.64 14.61
C VAL A 18 -5.53 -6.17 13.75
N HIS A 19 -4.84 -5.30 13.05
CA HIS A 19 -3.63 -5.64 12.31
C HIS A 19 -2.70 -4.44 12.21
N ASN A 20 -1.39 -4.67 12.31
CA ASN A 20 -0.38 -3.65 12.13
C ASN A 20 0.76 -4.20 11.26
N TYR A 21 0.93 -3.58 10.09
CA TYR A 21 2.02 -3.90 9.17
C TYR A 21 3.07 -2.80 9.19
N ARG A 22 4.34 -3.15 9.25
CA ARG A 22 5.47 -2.24 9.10
C ARG A 22 6.12 -2.44 7.74
N ARG A 23 6.38 -1.33 7.05
CA ARG A 23 7.10 -1.32 5.80
C ARG A 23 8.43 -2.06 5.93
N ILE A 24 8.72 -2.96 4.98
CA ILE A 24 9.97 -3.74 4.95
C ILE A 24 11.03 -3.10 4.06
N SER A 25 10.63 -2.27 3.09
CA SER A 25 11.57 -1.54 2.23
C SER A 25 12.05 -0.25 2.87
N LYS A 26 13.29 0.10 2.59
CA LYS A 26 13.88 1.34 3.09
C LYS A 26 13.17 2.57 2.53
N ASN A 27 12.98 3.58 3.37
CA ASN A 27 12.45 4.86 2.92
C ASN A 27 13.57 5.69 2.27
N ARG A 28 13.34 6.20 1.05
CA ARG A 28 14.36 6.95 0.31
C ARG A 28 14.55 8.40 0.78
N LYS A 29 13.53 9.02 1.38
CA LYS A 29 13.48 10.48 1.48
C LYS A 29 14.32 11.11 2.60
N ASP A 30 14.60 10.41 3.70
CA ASP A 30 15.30 10.97 4.86
C ASP A 30 16.29 9.99 5.49
N TYR A 31 16.88 9.18 4.67
CA TYR A 31 17.68 8.05 5.10
C TYR A 31 18.83 8.45 6.03
N GLU A 32 19.51 9.55 5.73
CA GLU A 32 20.65 10.02 6.55
C GLU A 32 20.23 10.62 7.90
N LYS A 33 19.05 11.26 7.94
CA LYS A 33 18.55 11.91 9.18
C LYS A 33 17.76 10.98 10.09
N SER A 34 17.16 9.93 9.53
CA SER A 34 16.27 9.04 10.27
C SER A 34 16.84 7.66 10.57
N CYS A 35 18.01 7.32 10.00
CA CYS A 35 18.57 5.98 10.09
C CYS A 35 18.84 5.47 11.51
N GLU A 36 19.11 6.34 12.47
CA GLU A 36 19.30 5.93 13.87
C GLU A 36 18.01 5.47 14.57
N ASN A 37 16.86 5.99 14.12
CA ASN A 37 15.59 5.79 14.80
C ASN A 37 14.55 5.04 13.94
N TYR A 38 14.80 4.85 12.63
CA TYR A 38 13.92 4.13 11.73
C TYR A 38 14.17 2.62 11.81
N ARG A 39 13.10 1.84 11.88
CA ARG A 39 13.15 0.38 11.87
C ARG A 39 12.19 -0.16 10.82
N GLU A 40 12.73 -0.94 9.88
CA GLU A 40 11.95 -1.71 8.95
C GLU A 40 11.20 -2.84 9.66
N GLY A 41 10.09 -3.25 9.09
CA GLY A 41 9.39 -4.47 9.46
C GLY A 41 10.10 -5.71 8.90
N THR A 42 9.67 -6.86 9.36
CA THR A 42 10.17 -8.17 8.91
C THR A 42 9.03 -9.12 8.54
N ASP A 43 7.81 -8.79 8.92
CA ASP A 43 6.63 -9.63 8.72
C ASP A 43 5.83 -9.17 7.49
N THR A 44 5.59 -10.11 6.59
CA THR A 44 4.77 -9.94 5.38
C THR A 44 3.58 -10.90 5.36
N SER A 45 3.20 -11.42 6.54
CA SER A 45 2.13 -12.41 6.66
C SER A 45 0.76 -11.83 6.29
N SER A 46 -0.10 -12.72 5.82
CA SER A 46 -1.51 -12.42 5.61
C SER A 46 -2.27 -12.44 6.94
N PHE A 47 -3.34 -11.71 7.00
CA PHE A 47 -4.29 -11.68 8.11
C PHE A 47 -5.72 -11.89 7.60
N LEU A 48 -6.62 -12.28 8.47
CA LEU A 48 -8.03 -12.49 8.15
C LEU A 48 -8.85 -11.32 8.69
N PHE A 49 -9.65 -10.70 7.84
CA PHE A 49 -10.57 -9.65 8.21
C PHE A 49 -11.93 -9.89 7.56
N HIS A 50 -12.99 -10.05 8.35
CA HIS A 50 -14.34 -10.40 7.89
C HIS A 50 -14.37 -11.55 6.88
N CYS A 51 -13.67 -12.61 7.16
CA CYS A 51 -13.53 -13.80 6.30
C CYS A 51 -12.78 -13.58 4.97
N VAL A 52 -12.20 -12.38 4.76
CA VAL A 52 -11.33 -12.10 3.61
C VAL A 52 -9.87 -12.20 4.05
N ALA A 53 -9.11 -13.04 3.37
CA ALA A 53 -7.66 -13.08 3.55
C ALA A 53 -7.04 -11.82 2.93
N MET A 54 -6.31 -11.06 3.73
CA MET A 54 -5.68 -9.81 3.30
C MET A 54 -4.17 -9.84 3.53
N THR A 55 -3.45 -9.14 2.70
CA THR A 55 -2.02 -8.87 2.86
C THR A 55 -1.78 -7.38 2.67
N ALA A 56 -1.01 -6.77 3.55
CA ALA A 56 -0.63 -5.36 3.43
C ALA A 56 0.79 -5.22 2.88
N ALA A 57 1.00 -4.23 2.03
CA ALA A 57 2.31 -3.76 1.58
C ALA A 57 2.30 -2.23 1.56
N LEU A 58 3.45 -1.59 1.69
CA LEU A 58 3.56 -0.13 1.67
C LEU A 58 4.53 0.36 0.59
N CYS A 59 4.03 1.26 -0.26
CA CYS A 59 4.83 2.03 -1.21
C CYS A 59 5.82 1.15 -2.01
N GLY A 60 7.14 1.29 -1.76
CA GLY A 60 8.20 0.59 -2.46
C GLY A 60 8.35 -0.91 -2.15
N ASP A 61 7.59 -1.46 -1.21
CA ASP A 61 7.75 -2.85 -0.77
C ASP A 61 7.62 -3.85 -1.92
N LEU A 62 6.59 -3.69 -2.76
CA LEU A 62 6.35 -4.60 -3.88
C LEU A 62 7.36 -4.42 -5.02
N TRP A 63 7.95 -3.23 -5.16
CA TRP A 63 8.99 -2.98 -6.16
C TRP A 63 10.32 -3.62 -5.78
N ILE A 64 10.64 -3.65 -4.49
CA ILE A 64 11.93 -4.11 -3.98
C ILE A 64 11.87 -5.59 -3.58
N TYR A 65 10.79 -6.01 -2.92
CA TYR A 65 10.67 -7.34 -2.32
C TYR A 65 9.38 -8.09 -2.72
N PRO A 66 8.97 -8.14 -4.01
CA PRO A 66 7.70 -8.78 -4.38
C PRO A 66 7.62 -10.25 -3.96
N LYS A 67 8.75 -10.96 -3.99
CA LYS A 67 8.82 -12.38 -3.63
C LYS A 67 8.67 -12.67 -2.13
N SER A 68 8.75 -11.64 -1.28
CA SER A 68 8.56 -11.79 0.17
C SER A 68 7.09 -11.87 0.56
N PHE A 69 6.19 -11.45 -0.34
CA PHE A 69 4.75 -11.45 -0.07
C PHE A 69 4.08 -12.72 -0.57
N ARG A 70 3.09 -13.17 0.19
CA ARG A 70 2.18 -14.24 -0.19
C ARG A 70 0.77 -13.78 0.07
N CYS A 71 -0.03 -13.67 -0.99
CA CYS A 71 -1.39 -13.17 -0.91
C CYS A 71 -2.34 -14.14 -1.63
N SER A 72 -3.37 -14.59 -0.92
CA SER A 72 -4.40 -15.48 -1.47
C SER A 72 -5.76 -14.81 -1.66
N GLY A 73 -5.93 -13.59 -1.19
CA GLY A 73 -7.19 -12.86 -1.23
C GLY A 73 -7.03 -11.45 -1.78
N LEU A 74 -6.95 -10.46 -0.91
CA LEU A 74 -6.83 -9.05 -1.26
C LEU A 74 -5.49 -8.46 -0.78
N LEU A 75 -4.76 -7.85 -1.69
CA LEU A 75 -3.60 -7.03 -1.37
C LEU A 75 -4.05 -5.59 -1.10
N ILE A 76 -3.72 -5.05 0.07
CA ILE A 76 -3.91 -3.64 0.41
C ILE A 76 -2.56 -2.94 0.24
N TRP A 77 -2.50 -1.99 -0.69
CA TRP A 77 -1.25 -1.33 -1.08
C TRP A 77 -1.34 0.20 -1.02
N PRO A 78 -1.28 0.82 0.16
CA PRO A 78 -1.12 2.26 0.27
C PRO A 78 0.23 2.71 -0.28
N VAL A 79 0.21 3.74 -1.11
CA VAL A 79 1.41 4.36 -1.67
C VAL A 79 1.38 5.86 -1.39
N TYR A 80 2.55 6.49 -1.44
CA TYR A 80 2.67 7.94 -1.53
C TYR A 80 3.59 8.26 -2.70
N VAL A 81 3.00 8.77 -3.77
CA VAL A 81 3.72 9.22 -4.97
C VAL A 81 3.30 10.63 -5.34
N ASN A 82 4.23 11.41 -5.87
CA ASN A 82 4.05 12.80 -6.26
C ASN A 82 3.97 13.00 -7.78
N PHE A 83 3.92 11.91 -8.52
CA PHE A 83 3.65 11.89 -9.96
C PHE A 83 2.23 11.42 -10.23
N ASP A 84 1.75 11.67 -11.44
CA ASP A 84 0.39 11.31 -11.84
C ASP A 84 0.28 9.79 -12.02
N LEU A 85 -0.71 9.20 -11.36
CA LEU A 85 -1.10 7.81 -11.61
C LEU A 85 -2.11 7.79 -12.76
N ASP A 86 -1.66 8.15 -13.96
CA ASP A 86 -2.45 8.06 -15.18
C ASP A 86 -2.67 6.59 -15.63
N GLU A 87 -3.22 6.39 -16.82
CA GLU A 87 -3.50 5.03 -17.33
C GLU A 87 -2.23 4.19 -17.48
N SER A 88 -1.12 4.79 -17.89
CA SER A 88 0.17 4.09 -18.05
C SER A 88 0.75 3.69 -16.71
N GLU A 89 0.88 4.64 -15.80
CA GLU A 89 1.47 4.41 -14.46
C GLU A 89 0.62 3.46 -13.63
N SER A 90 -0.72 3.64 -13.61
CA SER A 90 -1.61 2.73 -12.90
C SER A 90 -1.59 1.32 -13.48
N GLY A 91 -1.37 1.18 -14.79
CA GLY A 91 -1.18 -0.10 -15.46
C GLY A 91 0.10 -0.82 -15.03
N GLU A 92 1.21 -0.10 -14.84
CA GLU A 92 2.45 -0.68 -14.30
C GLU A 92 2.28 -1.13 -12.83
N TYR A 93 1.58 -0.35 -12.01
CA TYR A 93 1.22 -0.75 -10.65
C TYR A 93 0.32 -1.98 -10.63
N ALA A 94 -0.64 -2.09 -11.56
CA ALA A 94 -1.50 -3.26 -11.67
C ALA A 94 -0.70 -4.53 -12.00
N LYS A 95 0.25 -4.45 -12.94
CA LYS A 95 1.14 -5.56 -13.29
C LYS A 95 2.03 -5.96 -12.11
N GLN A 96 2.56 -4.98 -11.38
CA GLN A 96 3.39 -5.24 -10.20
C GLN A 96 2.58 -5.93 -9.09
N ALA A 97 1.36 -5.47 -8.83
CA ALA A 97 0.46 -6.11 -7.87
C ALA A 97 0.15 -7.57 -8.24
N ALA A 98 -0.04 -7.85 -9.54
CA ALA A 98 -0.35 -9.19 -10.04
C ALA A 98 0.79 -10.21 -9.83
N MET A 99 2.02 -9.76 -9.63
CA MET A 99 3.13 -10.65 -9.24
C MET A 99 2.94 -11.25 -7.85
N VAL A 100 2.09 -10.64 -7.04
CA VAL A 100 1.89 -11.00 -5.62
C VAL A 100 0.47 -11.51 -5.37
N CYS A 101 -0.53 -10.85 -5.95
CA CYS A 101 -1.94 -11.12 -5.68
C CYS A 101 -2.81 -10.89 -6.90
N GLY A 102 -3.81 -11.74 -7.11
CA GLY A 102 -4.78 -11.57 -8.20
C GLY A 102 -5.70 -10.37 -8.03
N LYS A 103 -5.94 -9.93 -6.78
CA LYS A 103 -6.75 -8.74 -6.46
C LYS A 103 -5.96 -7.79 -5.59
N ALA A 104 -5.94 -6.50 -5.94
CA ALA A 104 -5.24 -5.50 -5.14
C ALA A 104 -6.00 -4.17 -5.11
N LEU A 105 -5.93 -3.51 -3.97
CA LEU A 105 -6.44 -2.16 -3.76
C LEU A 105 -5.27 -1.23 -3.48
N LEU A 106 -4.99 -0.32 -4.40
CA LEU A 106 -3.99 0.72 -4.26
C LEU A 106 -4.68 2.04 -3.90
N VAL A 107 -4.11 2.76 -2.94
CA VAL A 107 -4.58 4.09 -2.54
C VAL A 107 -3.39 5.04 -2.45
N ASN A 108 -3.49 6.18 -3.13
CA ASN A 108 -2.57 7.29 -3.05
C ASN A 108 -3.30 8.50 -2.45
N PRO A 109 -2.75 9.19 -1.44
CA PRO A 109 -3.44 10.31 -0.81
C PRO A 109 -3.53 11.52 -1.74
N LEU A 110 -4.63 12.27 -1.63
CA LEU A 110 -4.74 13.61 -2.18
C LEU A 110 -4.16 14.59 -1.16
N SER A 111 -3.10 15.30 -1.52
CA SER A 111 -2.38 16.20 -0.61
C SER A 111 -1.81 17.41 -1.36
N LYS A 112 -1.85 18.57 -0.69
CA LYS A 112 -1.22 19.79 -1.20
C LYS A 112 0.26 19.87 -0.83
N GLU A 113 0.64 19.41 0.37
CA GLU A 113 1.99 19.50 0.88
C GLU A 113 2.34 18.29 1.75
N PRO A 114 3.27 17.47 1.30
CA PRO A 114 3.86 17.47 -0.05
C PRO A 114 2.79 17.14 -1.11
N ALA A 115 2.99 17.61 -2.33
CA ALA A 115 1.99 17.50 -3.38
C ALA A 115 1.79 16.04 -3.81
N SER A 116 0.52 15.62 -3.90
CA SER A 116 0.07 14.35 -4.47
C SER A 116 -1.35 14.49 -4.99
N ARG A 117 -1.62 14.00 -6.19
CA ARG A 117 -2.92 14.16 -6.86
C ARG A 117 -3.92 13.06 -6.53
N GLY A 118 -3.62 12.22 -5.54
CA GLY A 118 -4.54 11.18 -5.10
C GLY A 118 -4.62 9.99 -6.04
N GLY A 119 -5.76 9.33 -5.98
CA GLY A 119 -6.13 8.16 -6.76
C GLY A 119 -6.36 6.92 -5.91
N ALA A 120 -7.42 6.19 -6.21
CA ALA A 120 -7.68 4.86 -5.67
C ALA A 120 -7.97 3.92 -6.82
N PHE A 121 -7.35 2.73 -6.81
CA PHE A 121 -7.42 1.79 -7.93
C PHE A 121 -7.67 0.38 -7.40
N PHE A 122 -8.64 -0.30 -7.97
CA PHE A 122 -8.83 -1.72 -7.79
C PHE A 122 -8.26 -2.45 -9.00
N PHE A 123 -7.31 -3.33 -8.74
CA PHE A 123 -6.65 -4.15 -9.75
C PHE A 123 -7.15 -5.59 -9.67
N GLU A 124 -7.35 -6.19 -10.83
CA GLU A 124 -7.63 -7.60 -10.95
C GLU A 124 -6.78 -8.20 -12.08
N ASN A 125 -5.99 -9.21 -11.73
CA ASN A 125 -5.13 -9.94 -12.66
C ASN A 125 -4.27 -9.02 -13.56
N GLY A 126 -3.66 -8.01 -12.95
CA GLY A 126 -2.74 -7.09 -13.62
C GLY A 126 -3.40 -6.00 -14.45
N LYS A 127 -4.70 -5.78 -14.26
CA LYS A 127 -5.47 -4.73 -14.97
C LYS A 127 -6.23 -3.86 -13.98
N VAL A 128 -6.38 -2.58 -14.34
CA VAL A 128 -7.26 -1.66 -13.62
C VAL A 128 -8.71 -2.05 -13.91
N LYS A 129 -9.46 -2.40 -12.87
CA LYS A 129 -10.89 -2.75 -12.97
C LYS A 129 -11.79 -1.58 -12.63
N GLN A 130 -11.44 -0.87 -11.56
CA GLN A 130 -12.17 0.31 -11.10
C GLN A 130 -11.18 1.34 -10.58
N SER A 131 -11.50 2.60 -10.69
CA SER A 131 -10.68 3.67 -10.15
C SER A 131 -11.50 4.87 -9.71
N LEU A 132 -11.03 5.52 -8.66
CA LEU A 132 -11.33 6.91 -8.33
C LEU A 132 -10.15 7.72 -8.85
N GLY A 133 -10.38 8.54 -9.90
CA GLY A 133 -9.31 9.23 -10.62
C GLY A 133 -8.59 10.29 -9.79
N LEU A 134 -7.61 10.94 -10.42
CA LEU A 134 -6.80 12.00 -9.81
C LEU A 134 -7.64 13.22 -9.45
N ASP A 135 -7.19 13.97 -8.45
CA ASP A 135 -7.81 15.23 -7.95
C ASP A 135 -9.26 15.07 -7.50
N LYS A 136 -9.66 13.88 -7.10
CA LYS A 136 -11.03 13.60 -6.65
C LYS A 136 -11.05 13.09 -5.22
N GLU A 137 -11.88 13.69 -4.41
CA GLU A 137 -12.32 13.14 -3.13
C GLU A 137 -13.53 12.23 -3.35
N GLY A 138 -13.57 11.07 -2.70
CA GLY A 138 -14.68 10.16 -2.85
C GLY A 138 -14.44 8.79 -2.23
N VAL A 139 -15.35 7.87 -2.52
CA VAL A 139 -15.32 6.49 -2.06
C VAL A 139 -15.31 5.56 -3.26
N LEU A 140 -14.34 4.65 -3.29
CA LEU A 140 -14.32 3.54 -4.24
C LEU A 140 -14.86 2.29 -3.51
N VAL A 141 -15.96 1.75 -3.98
CA VAL A 141 -16.57 0.51 -3.46
C VAL A 141 -16.22 -0.62 -4.40
N VAL A 142 -15.65 -1.69 -3.87
CA VAL A 142 -15.24 -2.87 -4.65
C VAL A 142 -15.78 -4.15 -4.01
N GLU A 143 -16.08 -5.14 -4.84
CA GLU A 143 -16.41 -6.50 -4.39
C GLU A 143 -15.15 -7.38 -4.47
N VAL A 144 -14.86 -8.11 -3.41
CA VAL A 144 -13.64 -8.93 -3.28
C VAL A 144 -13.94 -10.41 -3.02
#